data_54ab50cacb17409962212c8c59451aeb
#
_entry.id   54ab50cacb17409962212c8c59451aeb
#
_cell.length_a   1.000
_cell.length_b   1.000
_cell.length_c   1.000
_cell.angle_alpha   90.00
_cell.angle_beta   90.00
_cell.angle_gamma   90.00
#
_symmetry.space_group_name_H-M   'P 1'
#
loop_
_entity.id
_entity.type
_entity.pdbx_description
1 polymer ?
#
loop_
_entity_poly.entity_id
_entity_poly.type
_entity_poly.pdbx_seq_one_letter_code
_entity_poly.pdbx_strand_id
1 'polypeptide(L)'
;TEHWFLDLPALADALGDWLRGRKDWRPNVLKFSLNILDDIKPRAMSRDIDWGIPIPIEGWQDRNDKRLYVWFDAVVGYLSASIEWAYRIGDPDAWRKWWNNPEALSYYFMGKDNITFHSQIWPAELLAYNGHGSRQGEHGMLGNLNLPTEVVSSEYLTMSGSKFSSSRGVVIYVKDFLKDFGPDALRYFIAVAGPENQDTDFTWDEYVRRTNSELANEWGNLVNRTVSMAHKNFGKIPTPGTLTDADMELRKQAEEAFQTIGMN
;
A
#
# COMPACT_ATOMS: atom_id res chain seq x y z
N THR A 1 -28.86 -21.53 3.30
CA THR A 1 -28.89 -20.50 4.33
C THR A 1 -29.15 -19.14 3.69
N GLU A 2 -29.82 -18.23 4.38
CA GLU A 2 -30.05 -16.87 3.92
C GLU A 2 -28.86 -15.99 4.29
N HIS A 3 -28.45 -15.12 3.35
CA HIS A 3 -27.35 -14.19 3.56
C HIS A 3 -27.66 -12.83 2.92
N TRP A 4 -27.07 -11.79 3.46
CA TRP A 4 -27.01 -10.49 2.81
C TRP A 4 -25.87 -10.45 1.80
N PHE A 5 -26.10 -9.77 0.68
CA PHE A 5 -25.13 -9.64 -0.40
C PHE A 5 -24.92 -8.17 -0.77
N LEU A 6 -23.66 -7.77 -0.93
CA LEU A 6 -23.33 -6.55 -1.63
C LEU A 6 -23.59 -6.77 -3.13
N ASP A 7 -24.45 -5.97 -3.71
CA ASP A 7 -24.80 -6.04 -5.12
C ASP A 7 -23.71 -5.33 -5.96
N LEU A 8 -22.58 -6.00 -6.12
CA LEU A 8 -21.46 -5.49 -6.93
C LEU A 8 -21.84 -5.26 -8.39
N PRO A 9 -22.67 -6.10 -9.04
CA PRO A 9 -23.14 -5.83 -10.40
C PRO A 9 -23.80 -4.46 -10.58
N ALA A 10 -24.59 -4.01 -9.59
CA ALA A 10 -25.22 -2.68 -9.63
C ALA A 10 -24.21 -1.51 -9.56
N LEU A 11 -22.97 -1.80 -9.15
CA LEU A 11 -21.87 -0.84 -9.04
C LEU A 11 -20.79 -1.03 -10.12
N ALA A 12 -20.95 -2.02 -11.01
CA ALA A 12 -19.92 -2.41 -11.97
C ALA A 12 -19.48 -1.27 -12.89
N ASP A 13 -20.44 -0.48 -13.41
CA ASP A 13 -20.14 0.65 -14.28
C ASP A 13 -19.31 1.71 -13.53
N ALA A 14 -19.73 2.11 -12.33
CA ALA A 14 -19.04 3.11 -11.52
C ALA A 14 -17.64 2.63 -11.10
N LEU A 15 -17.49 1.35 -10.74
CA LEU A 15 -16.19 0.73 -10.46
C LEU A 15 -15.29 0.72 -11.69
N GLY A 16 -15.87 0.35 -12.85
CA GLY A 16 -15.14 0.31 -14.11
C GLY A 16 -14.64 1.69 -14.54
N ASP A 17 -15.45 2.72 -14.42
CA ASP A 17 -15.08 4.09 -14.75
C ASP A 17 -13.98 4.61 -13.83
N TRP A 18 -14.09 4.33 -12.53
CA TRP A 18 -13.06 4.66 -11.58
C TRP A 18 -11.73 3.94 -11.87
N LEU A 19 -11.74 2.62 -12.12
CA LEU A 19 -10.55 1.83 -12.44
C LEU A 19 -9.87 2.27 -13.74
N ARG A 20 -10.66 2.51 -14.81
CA ARG A 20 -10.10 2.96 -16.09
C ARG A 20 -9.40 4.33 -16.01
N GLY A 21 -9.75 5.13 -15.01
CA GLY A 21 -9.07 6.38 -14.69
C GLY A 21 -7.70 6.21 -13.98
N ARG A 22 -7.36 5.03 -13.53
CA ARG A 22 -6.14 4.74 -12.72
C ARG A 22 -4.95 4.39 -13.60
N LYS A 23 -4.33 5.37 -14.25
CA LYS A 23 -3.25 5.14 -15.21
C LYS A 23 -1.90 4.82 -14.55
N ASP A 24 -1.72 5.25 -13.30
CA ASP A 24 -0.44 5.15 -12.58
C ASP A 24 -0.33 3.88 -11.71
N TRP A 25 -1.40 3.08 -11.63
CA TRP A 25 -1.36 1.83 -10.89
C TRP A 25 -0.44 0.80 -11.56
N ARG A 26 0.16 -0.06 -10.75
CA ARG A 26 0.92 -1.21 -11.26
C ARG A 26 0.08 -2.01 -12.26
N PRO A 27 0.62 -2.33 -13.45
CA PRO A 27 -0.17 -2.95 -14.52
C PRO A 27 -0.81 -4.30 -14.13
N ASN A 28 -0.16 -5.10 -13.30
CA ASN A 28 -0.70 -6.36 -12.80
C ASN A 28 -1.94 -6.14 -11.92
N VAL A 29 -1.91 -5.14 -11.04
CA VAL A 29 -3.05 -4.79 -10.17
C VAL A 29 -4.23 -4.27 -10.98
N LEU A 30 -3.98 -3.32 -11.87
CA LEU A 30 -5.04 -2.73 -12.70
C LEU A 30 -5.67 -3.76 -13.63
N LYS A 31 -4.86 -4.57 -14.31
CA LYS A 31 -5.35 -5.63 -15.20
C LYS A 31 -6.17 -6.67 -14.44
N PHE A 32 -5.69 -7.12 -13.28
CA PHE A 32 -6.43 -8.05 -12.44
C PHE A 32 -7.77 -7.45 -11.99
N SER A 33 -7.78 -6.19 -11.56
CA SER A 33 -8.97 -5.51 -11.08
C SER A 33 -10.01 -5.30 -12.18
N LEU A 34 -9.59 -4.97 -13.41
CA LEU A 34 -10.48 -4.83 -14.56
C LEU A 34 -11.05 -6.19 -15.01
N ASN A 35 -10.24 -7.24 -15.03
CA ASN A 35 -10.70 -8.58 -15.43
C ASN A 35 -11.80 -9.13 -14.52
N ILE A 36 -11.80 -8.78 -13.21
CA ILE A 36 -12.87 -9.21 -12.29
C ILE A 36 -14.22 -8.59 -12.68
N LEU A 37 -14.24 -7.40 -13.28
CA LEU A 37 -15.48 -6.73 -13.66
C LEU A 37 -16.26 -7.48 -14.76
N ASP A 38 -15.56 -8.26 -15.59
CA ASP A 38 -16.19 -8.97 -16.73
C ASP A 38 -17.19 -10.05 -16.24
N ASP A 39 -17.02 -10.60 -15.05
CA ASP A 39 -17.92 -11.58 -14.43
C ASP A 39 -18.15 -11.26 -12.95
N ILE A 40 -18.41 -9.98 -12.65
CA ILE A 40 -18.62 -9.52 -11.28
C ILE A 40 -19.96 -10.07 -10.74
N LYS A 41 -19.91 -10.65 -9.54
CA LYS A 41 -21.06 -11.29 -8.89
C LYS A 41 -21.35 -10.66 -7.53
N PRO A 42 -22.61 -10.73 -7.06
CA PRO A 42 -22.93 -10.31 -5.71
C PRO A 42 -22.04 -11.01 -4.68
N ARG A 43 -21.55 -10.27 -3.69
CA ARG A 43 -20.65 -10.77 -2.67
C ARG A 43 -21.36 -10.90 -1.33
N ALA A 44 -21.35 -12.09 -0.74
CA ALA A 44 -21.97 -12.30 0.56
C ALA A 44 -21.28 -11.49 1.66
N MET A 45 -22.04 -10.63 2.34
CA MET A 45 -21.62 -9.74 3.43
C MET A 45 -21.78 -10.38 4.80
N SER A 46 -22.56 -11.47 4.90
CA SER A 46 -22.85 -12.17 6.16
C SER A 46 -22.30 -13.60 6.13
N ARG A 47 -22.12 -14.19 7.31
CA ARG A 47 -21.66 -15.56 7.52
C ARG A 47 -22.44 -16.24 8.64
N ASP A 48 -22.51 -17.58 8.58
CA ASP A 48 -23.03 -18.43 9.64
C ASP A 48 -21.96 -18.60 10.72
N ILE A 49 -21.84 -17.58 11.58
CA ILE A 49 -20.92 -17.53 12.72
C ILE A 49 -21.59 -16.83 13.89
N ASP A 50 -21.15 -17.12 15.10
CA ASP A 50 -21.69 -16.61 16.36
C ASP A 50 -20.90 -15.45 16.97
N TRP A 51 -19.73 -15.13 16.40
CA TRP A 51 -18.87 -14.02 16.81
C TRP A 51 -18.71 -12.96 15.71
N GLY A 52 -18.50 -11.72 16.09
CA GLY A 52 -18.32 -10.60 15.16
C GLY A 52 -19.44 -9.56 15.28
N ILE A 53 -19.54 -8.69 14.27
CA ILE A 53 -20.50 -7.58 14.26
C ILE A 53 -21.90 -8.10 13.91
N PRO A 54 -22.93 -7.84 14.75
CA PRO A 54 -24.32 -8.13 14.41
C PRO A 54 -24.74 -7.41 13.13
N ILE A 55 -25.61 -8.03 12.35
CA ILE A 55 -26.13 -7.42 11.12
C ILE A 55 -27.11 -6.29 11.50
N PRO A 56 -26.83 -5.01 11.17
CA PRO A 56 -27.59 -3.85 11.68
C PRO A 56 -28.86 -3.61 10.85
N ILE A 57 -29.64 -4.67 10.60
CA ILE A 57 -30.90 -4.62 9.84
C ILE A 57 -32.02 -5.16 10.69
N GLU A 58 -33.17 -4.53 10.66
CA GLU A 58 -34.35 -4.94 11.42
C GLU A 58 -34.69 -6.43 11.17
N GLY A 59 -34.90 -7.18 12.23
CA GLY A 59 -35.12 -8.62 12.21
C GLY A 59 -33.85 -9.48 12.10
N TRP A 60 -32.66 -8.87 11.98
CA TRP A 60 -31.38 -9.58 11.92
C TRP A 60 -30.43 -9.28 13.09
N GLN A 61 -30.67 -8.20 13.81
CA GLN A 61 -29.79 -7.71 14.88
C GLN A 61 -29.66 -8.73 16.03
N ASP A 62 -30.73 -9.43 16.35
CA ASP A 62 -30.81 -10.39 17.47
C ASP A 62 -30.44 -11.83 17.03
N ARG A 63 -30.09 -12.05 15.79
CA ARG A 63 -29.69 -13.37 15.31
C ARG A 63 -28.29 -13.69 15.79
N ASN A 64 -28.17 -14.70 16.66
CA ASN A 64 -26.88 -15.14 17.21
C ASN A 64 -26.11 -16.09 16.29
N ASP A 65 -26.73 -16.57 15.21
CA ASP A 65 -26.17 -17.47 14.21
C ASP A 65 -25.63 -16.76 12.97
N LYS A 66 -25.73 -15.40 12.92
CA LYS A 66 -25.36 -14.59 11.76
C LYS A 66 -24.58 -13.35 12.18
N ARG A 67 -23.47 -13.10 11.50
CA ARG A 67 -22.65 -11.90 11.67
C ARG A 67 -22.23 -11.34 10.32
N LEU A 68 -21.79 -10.08 10.31
CA LEU A 68 -21.07 -9.52 9.17
C LEU A 68 -19.78 -10.30 8.96
N TYR A 69 -19.45 -10.52 7.70
CA TYR A 69 -18.20 -11.17 7.32
C TYR A 69 -17.02 -10.25 7.60
N VAL A 70 -16.05 -10.72 8.37
CA VAL A 70 -14.93 -9.90 8.84
C VAL A 70 -14.17 -9.17 7.73
N TRP A 71 -14.01 -9.77 6.56
CA TRP A 71 -13.33 -9.10 5.43
C TRP A 71 -14.20 -8.08 4.71
N PHE A 72 -15.51 -8.10 4.93
CA PHE A 72 -16.40 -7.04 4.47
C PHE A 72 -16.29 -5.81 5.39
N ASP A 73 -16.33 -6.02 6.70
CA ASP A 73 -16.27 -4.90 7.64
C ASP A 73 -14.85 -4.40 7.94
N ALA A 74 -13.83 -5.22 7.77
CA ALA A 74 -12.44 -4.87 8.05
C ALA A 74 -11.94 -3.65 7.24
N VAL A 75 -12.38 -3.50 5.98
CA VAL A 75 -11.98 -2.37 5.13
C VAL A 75 -12.56 -1.03 5.58
N VAL A 76 -13.72 -1.03 6.24
CA VAL A 76 -14.31 0.15 6.89
C VAL A 76 -13.42 0.66 8.04
N GLY A 77 -12.57 -0.20 8.58
CA GLY A 77 -11.61 0.12 9.63
C GLY A 77 -10.67 1.28 9.29
N TYR A 78 -10.35 1.50 8.03
CA TYR A 78 -9.54 2.66 7.60
C TYR A 78 -10.23 3.99 7.94
N LEU A 79 -11.52 4.09 7.62
CA LEU A 79 -12.33 5.26 7.95
C LEU A 79 -12.54 5.38 9.45
N SER A 80 -12.90 4.28 10.11
CA SER A 80 -13.14 4.24 11.55
C SER A 80 -11.92 4.69 12.35
N ALA A 81 -10.73 4.22 11.98
CA ALA A 81 -9.47 4.62 12.61
C ALA A 81 -9.18 6.12 12.43
N SER A 82 -9.49 6.68 11.26
CA SER A 82 -9.34 8.11 10.99
C SER A 82 -10.29 8.95 11.85
N ILE A 83 -11.54 8.50 12.00
CA ILE A 83 -12.53 9.15 12.85
C ILE A 83 -12.11 9.06 14.32
N GLU A 84 -11.69 7.89 14.80
CA GLU A 84 -11.22 7.72 16.17
C GLU A 84 -9.99 8.58 16.46
N TRP A 85 -9.04 8.65 15.54
CA TRP A 85 -7.88 9.54 15.66
C TRP A 85 -8.32 11.02 15.82
N ALA A 86 -9.29 11.48 15.04
CA ALA A 86 -9.81 12.83 15.11
C ALA A 86 -10.42 13.14 16.50
N TYR A 87 -11.17 12.21 17.07
CA TYR A 87 -11.66 12.32 18.43
C TYR A 87 -10.54 12.39 19.47
N ARG A 88 -9.51 11.56 19.33
CA ARG A 88 -8.36 11.52 20.26
C ARG A 88 -7.55 12.81 20.29
N ILE A 89 -7.44 13.52 19.17
CA ILE A 89 -6.74 14.80 19.11
C ILE A 89 -7.62 16.01 19.50
N GLY A 90 -8.89 15.78 19.84
CA GLY A 90 -9.83 16.84 20.22
C GLY A 90 -10.41 17.65 19.06
N ASP A 91 -10.25 17.21 17.82
CA ASP A 91 -10.85 17.78 16.61
C ASP A 91 -11.69 16.71 15.88
N PRO A 92 -12.98 16.52 16.24
CA PRO A 92 -13.82 15.45 15.72
C PRO A 92 -14.01 15.46 14.20
N ASP A 93 -13.77 16.59 13.53
CA ASP A 93 -13.89 16.72 12.08
C ASP A 93 -12.53 16.65 11.34
N ALA A 94 -11.41 16.49 12.03
CA ALA A 94 -10.07 16.46 11.41
C ALA A 94 -9.89 15.38 10.34
N TRP A 95 -10.59 14.24 10.45
CA TRP A 95 -10.57 13.16 9.47
C TRP A 95 -11.09 13.58 8.09
N ARG A 96 -11.99 14.57 8.03
CA ARG A 96 -12.62 15.05 6.79
C ARG A 96 -11.63 15.65 5.80
N LYS A 97 -10.50 16.19 6.29
CA LYS A 97 -9.44 16.74 5.42
C LYS A 97 -8.77 15.71 4.52
N TRP A 98 -8.94 14.43 4.82
CA TRP A 98 -8.47 13.33 3.95
C TRP A 98 -9.62 12.62 3.22
N TRP A 99 -10.73 12.43 3.88
CA TRP A 99 -11.82 11.61 3.35
C TRP A 99 -12.85 12.40 2.52
N ASN A 100 -13.02 13.69 2.79
CA ASN A 100 -13.92 14.55 2.03
C ASN A 100 -13.19 15.60 1.15
N ASN A 101 -11.87 15.67 1.19
CA ASN A 101 -11.09 16.59 0.37
C ASN A 101 -10.64 15.90 -0.91
N PRO A 102 -11.11 16.32 -2.10
CA PRO A 102 -10.76 15.68 -3.38
C PRO A 102 -9.27 15.77 -3.75
N GLU A 103 -8.52 16.70 -3.14
CA GLU A 103 -7.07 16.82 -3.34
C GLU A 103 -6.26 15.85 -2.45
N ALA A 104 -6.90 15.17 -1.48
CA ALA A 104 -6.22 14.24 -0.62
C ALA A 104 -5.94 12.92 -1.35
N LEU A 105 -4.72 12.41 -1.16
CA LEU A 105 -4.28 11.16 -1.77
C LEU A 105 -4.28 10.04 -0.72
N SER A 106 -4.74 8.85 -1.11
CA SER A 106 -4.76 7.67 -0.26
C SER A 106 -4.14 6.46 -0.99
N TYR A 107 -3.12 5.88 -0.37
CA TYR A 107 -2.37 4.74 -0.89
C TYR A 107 -2.58 3.53 0.00
N TYR A 108 -2.99 2.41 -0.58
CA TYR A 108 -3.28 1.17 0.14
C TYR A 108 -2.23 0.12 -0.19
N PHE A 109 -1.30 -0.12 0.73
CA PHE A 109 -0.22 -1.10 0.57
C PHE A 109 -0.63 -2.46 1.10
N MET A 110 -0.46 -3.51 0.29
CA MET A 110 -0.90 -4.86 0.66
C MET A 110 -0.19 -5.96 -0.15
N GLY A 111 -0.37 -7.20 0.27
CA GLY A 111 -0.04 -8.37 -0.56
C GLY A 111 -1.14 -8.66 -1.57
N LYS A 112 -0.80 -9.33 -2.66
CA LYS A 112 -1.68 -9.60 -3.81
C LYS A 112 -3.01 -10.30 -3.48
N ASP A 113 -3.07 -11.06 -2.40
CA ASP A 113 -4.31 -11.72 -1.97
C ASP A 113 -5.41 -10.73 -1.55
N ASN A 114 -5.04 -9.48 -1.24
CA ASN A 114 -5.96 -8.46 -0.77
C ASN A 114 -6.39 -7.47 -1.87
N ILE A 115 -5.94 -7.64 -3.11
CA ILE A 115 -6.30 -6.74 -4.22
C ILE A 115 -7.82 -6.65 -4.36
N THR A 116 -8.53 -7.77 -4.35
CA THR A 116 -9.99 -7.80 -4.52
C THR A 116 -10.71 -6.97 -3.45
N PHE A 117 -10.23 -7.00 -2.20
CA PHE A 117 -10.86 -6.22 -1.12
C PHE A 117 -10.66 -4.71 -1.30
N HIS A 118 -9.57 -4.28 -1.91
CA HIS A 118 -9.22 -2.86 -2.03
C HIS A 118 -9.47 -2.27 -3.43
N SER A 119 -9.62 -3.10 -4.45
CA SER A 119 -9.98 -2.64 -5.80
C SER A 119 -11.45 -2.91 -6.18
N GLN A 120 -12.16 -3.75 -5.39
CA GLN A 120 -13.56 -4.07 -5.65
C GLN A 120 -14.44 -3.77 -4.44
N ILE A 121 -14.23 -4.46 -3.29
CA ILE A 121 -15.13 -4.38 -2.15
C ILE A 121 -15.13 -2.99 -1.53
N TRP A 122 -13.97 -2.50 -1.09
CA TRP A 122 -13.85 -1.19 -0.48
C TRP A 122 -14.30 -0.03 -1.37
N PRO A 123 -13.87 0.07 -2.63
CA PRO A 123 -14.42 1.09 -3.53
C PRO A 123 -15.92 0.95 -3.78
N ALA A 124 -16.45 -0.28 -3.82
CA ALA A 124 -17.89 -0.49 -3.98
C ALA A 124 -18.68 0.00 -2.75
N GLU A 125 -18.17 -0.25 -1.53
CA GLU A 125 -18.78 0.28 -0.30
C GLU A 125 -18.79 1.81 -0.30
N LEU A 126 -17.67 2.43 -0.68
CA LEU A 126 -17.57 3.89 -0.79
C LEU A 126 -18.48 4.45 -1.88
N LEU A 127 -18.55 3.82 -3.05
CA LEU A 127 -19.44 4.22 -4.14
C LEU A 127 -20.91 4.11 -3.74
N ALA A 128 -21.29 2.99 -3.12
CA ALA A 128 -22.65 2.82 -2.62
C ALA A 128 -23.00 3.87 -1.55
N TYR A 129 -22.06 4.17 -0.65
CA TYR A 129 -22.21 5.21 0.35
C TYR A 129 -22.35 6.61 -0.25
N ASN A 130 -21.64 6.87 -1.35
CA ASN A 130 -21.66 8.12 -2.11
C ASN A 130 -22.86 8.25 -3.06
N GLY A 131 -23.82 7.29 -3.03
CA GLY A 131 -25.06 7.37 -3.78
C GLY A 131 -25.00 6.77 -5.20
N HIS A 132 -24.10 5.83 -5.44
CA HIS A 132 -24.11 5.00 -6.64
C HIS A 132 -24.94 3.71 -6.44
N GLY A 133 -25.26 3.04 -7.53
CA GLY A 133 -26.05 1.81 -7.50
C GLY A 133 -27.51 2.08 -7.16
N SER A 134 -28.09 1.25 -6.30
CA SER A 134 -29.54 1.31 -5.94
C SER A 134 -29.96 2.56 -5.16
N ARG A 135 -28.99 3.30 -4.57
CA ARG A 135 -29.23 4.57 -3.85
C ARG A 135 -28.80 5.79 -4.66
N GLN A 136 -29.06 5.78 -5.92
CA GLN A 136 -28.61 6.81 -6.84
C GLN A 136 -28.93 8.24 -6.38
N GLY A 137 -27.86 9.07 -6.26
CA GLY A 137 -27.97 10.47 -5.86
C GLY A 137 -28.01 10.73 -4.36
N GLU A 138 -28.14 9.70 -3.51
CA GLU A 138 -28.12 9.83 -2.05
C GLU A 138 -26.77 9.43 -1.47
N HIS A 139 -26.16 10.30 -0.69
CA HIS A 139 -24.94 9.96 0.06
C HIS A 139 -25.24 9.86 1.56
N GLY A 140 -24.39 9.18 2.31
CA GLY A 140 -24.52 9.03 3.76
C GLY A 140 -24.17 10.32 4.52
N MET A 141 -24.42 10.30 5.84
CA MET A 141 -24.25 11.45 6.74
C MET A 141 -22.83 12.01 6.84
N LEU A 142 -21.82 11.21 6.50
CA LEU A 142 -20.41 11.63 6.54
C LEU A 142 -20.00 12.47 5.31
N GLY A 143 -20.91 12.69 4.37
CA GLY A 143 -20.66 13.38 3.11
C GLY A 143 -20.05 12.45 2.06
N ASN A 144 -19.59 13.01 0.95
CA ASN A 144 -18.97 12.26 -0.12
C ASN A 144 -17.55 11.82 0.30
N LEU A 145 -17.28 10.53 0.27
CA LEU A 145 -16.00 9.93 0.68
C LEU A 145 -15.09 9.65 -0.51
N ASN A 146 -13.81 9.99 -0.37
CA ASN A 146 -12.82 9.74 -1.42
C ASN A 146 -12.60 8.25 -1.66
N LEU A 147 -12.51 7.89 -2.94
CA LEU A 147 -12.06 6.56 -3.36
C LEU A 147 -10.53 6.44 -3.22
N PRO A 148 -9.98 5.21 -3.14
CA PRO A 148 -8.54 5.00 -3.13
C PRO A 148 -7.85 5.68 -4.32
N THR A 149 -6.75 6.38 -4.06
CA THR A 149 -5.91 6.93 -5.13
C THR A 149 -5.15 5.80 -5.81
N GLU A 150 -4.52 4.94 -5.00
CA GLU A 150 -3.77 3.81 -5.52
C GLU A 150 -3.85 2.59 -4.60
N VAL A 151 -3.96 1.41 -5.22
CA VAL A 151 -3.81 0.11 -4.58
C VAL A 151 -2.44 -0.43 -4.95
N VAL A 152 -1.49 -0.33 -4.02
CA VAL A 152 -0.10 -0.76 -4.19
C VAL A 152 0.05 -2.18 -3.69
N SER A 153 -0.07 -3.15 -4.59
CA SER A 153 0.05 -4.55 -4.22
C SER A 153 1.47 -5.06 -4.45
N SER A 154 1.96 -5.84 -3.50
CA SER A 154 3.20 -6.61 -3.62
C SER A 154 2.89 -8.09 -3.88
N GLU A 155 3.75 -8.72 -4.65
CA GLU A 155 3.80 -10.16 -4.83
C GLU A 155 4.38 -10.83 -3.57
N TYR A 156 4.68 -12.13 -3.58
CA TYR A 156 5.20 -12.80 -2.39
C TYR A 156 6.73 -12.69 -2.29
N LEU A 157 7.18 -12.36 -1.09
CA LEU A 157 8.54 -12.67 -0.67
C LEU A 157 8.55 -14.11 -0.17
N THR A 158 9.42 -14.96 -0.72
CA THR A 158 9.65 -16.32 -0.26
C THR A 158 10.98 -16.41 0.49
N MET A 159 11.25 -17.53 1.12
CA MET A 159 12.49 -17.80 1.82
C MET A 159 13.03 -19.16 1.39
N SER A 160 14.16 -19.16 0.68
CA SER A 160 14.78 -20.37 0.14
C SER A 160 13.79 -21.25 -0.62
N GLY A 161 13.00 -20.64 -1.52
CA GLY A 161 11.98 -21.30 -2.34
C GLY A 161 10.68 -21.66 -1.64
N SER A 162 10.52 -21.33 -0.37
CA SER A 162 9.31 -21.63 0.42
C SER A 162 8.58 -20.36 0.83
N LYS A 163 7.25 -20.39 0.86
CA LYS A 163 6.46 -19.29 1.42
C LYS A 163 6.77 -19.12 2.92
N PHE A 164 6.88 -17.87 3.37
CA PHE A 164 6.96 -17.57 4.79
C PHE A 164 5.76 -18.19 5.53
N SER A 165 6.04 -18.90 6.60
CA SER A 165 5.03 -19.57 7.42
C SER A 165 5.51 -19.73 8.85
N SER A 166 4.89 -19.02 9.77
CA SER A 166 5.18 -19.14 11.20
C SER A 166 4.84 -20.55 11.74
N SER A 167 3.77 -21.17 11.25
CA SER A 167 3.36 -22.51 11.65
C SER A 167 4.32 -23.62 11.19
N ARG A 168 5.10 -23.36 10.12
CA ARG A 168 6.11 -24.30 9.58
C ARG A 168 7.53 -23.95 10.00
N GLY A 169 7.72 -22.88 10.79
CA GLY A 169 9.04 -22.42 11.20
C GLY A 169 9.86 -21.76 10.07
N VAL A 170 9.27 -21.50 8.91
CA VAL A 170 9.92 -20.81 7.79
C VAL A 170 9.62 -19.31 7.96
N VAL A 171 10.32 -18.67 8.87
CA VAL A 171 10.08 -17.26 9.19
C VAL A 171 11.34 -16.60 9.75
N ILE A 172 11.57 -15.36 9.36
CA ILE A 172 12.53 -14.46 10.01
C ILE A 172 11.72 -13.30 10.58
N TYR A 173 11.66 -13.21 11.91
CA TYR A 173 11.00 -12.06 12.53
C TYR A 173 11.92 -10.84 12.44
N VAL A 174 11.42 -9.74 11.92
CA VAL A 174 12.18 -8.49 11.78
C VAL A 174 12.79 -8.04 13.10
N LYS A 175 12.06 -8.21 14.22
CA LYS A 175 12.57 -7.90 15.56
C LYS A 175 13.85 -8.69 15.92
N ASP A 176 13.92 -9.95 15.51
CA ASP A 176 15.09 -10.80 15.80
C ASP A 176 16.20 -10.50 14.81
N PHE A 177 15.89 -10.31 13.55
CA PHE A 177 16.85 -9.88 12.52
C PHE A 177 17.57 -8.58 12.93
N LEU A 178 16.84 -7.59 13.46
CA LEU A 178 17.40 -6.30 13.83
C LEU A 178 18.27 -6.33 15.11
N LYS A 179 18.34 -7.46 15.83
CA LYS A 179 19.31 -7.61 16.95
C LYS A 179 20.74 -7.77 16.43
N ASP A 180 20.90 -8.43 15.28
CA ASP A 180 22.19 -8.81 14.73
C ASP A 180 22.58 -7.96 13.52
N PHE A 181 21.59 -7.41 12.79
CA PHE A 181 21.76 -6.66 11.55
C PHE A 181 21.12 -5.28 11.63
N GLY A 182 21.76 -4.30 11.04
CA GLY A 182 21.24 -2.93 10.98
C GLY A 182 19.99 -2.79 10.08
N PRO A 183 19.10 -1.83 10.38
CA PRO A 183 17.88 -1.62 9.59
C PRO A 183 18.15 -1.15 8.15
N ASP A 184 19.23 -0.41 7.91
CA ASP A 184 19.50 0.19 6.60
C ASP A 184 19.79 -0.86 5.53
N ALA A 185 20.56 -1.89 5.85
CA ALA A 185 20.85 -2.99 4.93
C ALA A 185 19.57 -3.79 4.59
N LEU A 186 18.70 -4.03 5.57
CA LEU A 186 17.41 -4.69 5.34
C LEU A 186 16.49 -3.82 4.47
N ARG A 187 16.37 -2.54 4.78
CA ARG A 187 15.57 -1.59 3.98
C ARG A 187 16.07 -1.50 2.53
N TYR A 188 17.39 -1.42 2.37
CA TYR A 188 17.99 -1.43 1.04
C TYR A 188 17.66 -2.72 0.29
N PHE A 189 17.85 -3.88 0.93
CA PHE A 189 17.53 -5.18 0.30
C PHE A 189 16.07 -5.24 -0.16
N ILE A 190 15.12 -4.84 0.70
CA ILE A 190 13.69 -4.83 0.34
C ILE A 190 13.41 -3.84 -0.80
N ALA A 191 14.10 -2.69 -0.84
CA ALA A 191 13.90 -1.72 -1.91
C ALA A 191 14.39 -2.22 -3.28
N VAL A 192 15.50 -2.96 -3.32
CA VAL A 192 16.11 -3.41 -4.60
C VAL A 192 15.73 -4.82 -5.02
N ALA A 193 15.27 -5.64 -4.10
CA ALA A 193 14.91 -7.05 -4.33
C ALA A 193 13.52 -7.41 -3.79
N GLY A 194 12.70 -6.42 -3.46
CA GLY A 194 11.33 -6.65 -3.00
C GLY A 194 10.42 -7.19 -4.11
N PRO A 195 9.34 -7.86 -3.72
CA PRO A 195 8.43 -8.51 -4.66
C PRO A 195 7.42 -7.52 -5.26
N GLU A 196 7.86 -6.57 -6.06
CA GLU A 196 6.96 -5.56 -6.64
C GLU A 196 6.07 -6.09 -7.75
N ASN A 197 6.67 -6.77 -8.75
CA ASN A 197 5.98 -7.21 -9.95
C ASN A 197 6.00 -8.74 -10.14
N GLN A 198 6.78 -9.43 -9.35
CA GLN A 198 6.90 -10.89 -9.34
C GLN A 198 7.30 -11.37 -7.95
N ASP A 199 7.04 -12.66 -7.67
CA ASP A 199 7.53 -13.28 -6.45
C ASP A 199 9.05 -13.23 -6.43
N THR A 200 9.64 -12.90 -5.29
CA THR A 200 11.08 -12.85 -5.09
C THR A 200 11.48 -13.71 -3.91
N ASP A 201 12.72 -14.17 -3.88
CA ASP A 201 13.21 -15.08 -2.84
C ASP A 201 14.27 -14.40 -1.98
N PHE A 202 14.06 -14.44 -0.66
CA PHE A 202 15.09 -14.05 0.29
C PHE A 202 16.03 -15.22 0.50
N THR A 203 17.31 -14.99 0.22
CA THR A 203 18.39 -15.88 0.62
C THR A 203 19.47 -15.10 1.35
N TRP A 204 20.13 -15.73 2.32
CA TRP A 204 21.24 -15.09 3.04
C TRP A 204 22.40 -14.72 2.10
N ASP A 205 22.68 -15.54 1.10
CA ASP A 205 23.76 -15.28 0.13
C ASP A 205 23.48 -14.00 -0.67
N GLU A 206 22.24 -13.84 -1.15
CA GLU A 206 21.85 -12.64 -1.89
C GLU A 206 21.80 -11.40 -1.02
N TYR A 207 21.33 -11.51 0.21
CA TYR A 207 21.35 -10.42 1.18
C TYR A 207 22.79 -9.94 1.47
N VAL A 208 23.68 -10.87 1.77
CA VAL A 208 25.11 -10.57 2.04
C VAL A 208 25.78 -10.01 0.78
N ARG A 209 25.53 -10.60 -0.38
CA ARG A 209 26.08 -10.13 -1.65
C ARG A 209 25.69 -8.67 -1.92
N ARG A 210 24.41 -8.34 -1.85
CA ARG A 210 23.93 -6.97 -2.10
C ARG A 210 24.44 -5.98 -1.08
N THR A 211 24.39 -6.33 0.20
CA THR A 211 24.90 -5.47 1.27
C THR A 211 26.40 -5.15 1.06
N ASN A 212 27.20 -6.17 0.76
CA ASN A 212 28.63 -5.96 0.58
C ASN A 212 28.98 -5.28 -0.75
N SER A 213 28.39 -5.71 -1.86
CA SER A 213 28.73 -5.18 -3.17
C SER A 213 28.15 -3.79 -3.41
N GLU A 214 26.84 -3.65 -3.16
CA GLU A 214 26.12 -2.45 -3.56
C GLU A 214 26.18 -1.35 -2.50
N LEU A 215 25.92 -1.67 -1.21
CA LEU A 215 26.01 -0.67 -0.13
C LEU A 215 27.45 -0.39 0.28
N ALA A 216 28.24 -1.41 0.62
CA ALA A 216 29.56 -1.18 1.17
C ALA A 216 30.60 -0.86 0.07
N ASN A 217 30.70 -1.67 -0.99
CA ASN A 217 31.75 -1.49 -1.99
C ASN A 217 31.44 -0.42 -3.03
N GLU A 218 30.20 -0.24 -3.44
CA GLU A 218 29.87 0.80 -4.41
C GLU A 218 29.58 2.12 -3.71
N TRP A 219 28.46 2.22 -2.98
CA TRP A 219 28.07 3.46 -2.34
C TRP A 219 29.02 3.88 -1.21
N GLY A 220 29.35 2.96 -0.29
CA GLY A 220 30.24 3.24 0.84
C GLY A 220 31.64 3.65 0.38
N ASN A 221 32.20 3.02 -0.65
CA ASN A 221 33.48 3.42 -1.20
C ASN A 221 33.44 4.79 -1.88
N LEU A 222 32.41 5.09 -2.64
CA LEU A 222 32.24 6.42 -3.24
C LEU A 222 32.32 7.50 -2.17
N VAL A 223 31.50 7.38 -1.12
CA VAL A 223 31.46 8.36 -0.02
C VAL A 223 32.80 8.39 0.73
N ASN A 224 33.28 7.23 1.17
CA ASN A 224 34.52 7.14 1.98
C ASN A 224 35.74 7.69 1.24
N ARG A 225 35.92 7.31 -0.02
CA ARG A 225 37.08 7.77 -0.82
C ARG A 225 37.01 9.27 -1.07
N THR A 226 35.83 9.81 -1.41
CA THR A 226 35.63 11.24 -1.66
C THR A 226 35.89 12.06 -0.39
N VAL A 227 35.27 11.69 0.72
CA VAL A 227 35.41 12.43 2.00
C VAL A 227 36.85 12.28 2.55
N SER A 228 37.43 11.09 2.49
CA SER A 228 38.79 10.85 2.97
C SER A 228 39.82 11.62 2.14
N MET A 229 39.63 11.71 0.84
CA MET A 229 40.50 12.49 -0.06
C MET A 229 40.40 14.00 0.27
N ALA A 230 39.18 14.51 0.44
CA ALA A 230 38.97 15.90 0.83
C ALA A 230 39.61 16.21 2.19
N HIS A 231 39.39 15.35 3.19
CA HIS A 231 39.98 15.51 4.53
C HIS A 231 41.52 15.44 4.51
N LYS A 232 42.08 14.44 3.83
CA LYS A 232 43.54 14.26 3.75
C LYS A 232 44.26 15.43 3.12
N ASN A 233 43.69 16.02 2.04
CA ASN A 233 44.35 17.08 1.28
C ASN A 233 44.03 18.48 1.78
N PHE A 234 42.86 18.70 2.37
CA PHE A 234 42.36 20.05 2.75
C PHE A 234 41.96 20.17 4.22
N GLY A 235 41.87 19.07 4.99
CA GLY A 235 41.38 19.05 6.37
C GLY A 235 39.88 19.35 6.50
N LYS A 236 39.23 19.71 5.40
CA LYS A 236 37.79 20.04 5.31
C LYS A 236 37.32 19.86 3.87
N ILE A 237 36.02 19.99 3.63
CA ILE A 237 35.50 20.14 2.27
C ILE A 237 35.93 21.53 1.76
N PRO A 238 36.72 21.61 0.68
CA PRO A 238 37.20 22.88 0.17
C PRO A 238 36.08 23.69 -0.46
N THR A 239 36.24 25.02 -0.45
CA THR A 239 35.36 25.88 -1.23
C THR A 239 35.59 25.58 -2.72
N PRO A 240 34.56 25.45 -3.53
CA PRO A 240 34.74 25.19 -4.97
C PRO A 240 35.45 26.39 -5.62
N GLY A 241 36.36 26.08 -6.54
CA GLY A 241 36.95 27.09 -7.44
C GLY A 241 35.95 27.52 -8.52
N THR A 242 36.48 28.13 -9.58
CA THR A 242 35.68 28.43 -10.77
C THR A 242 35.26 27.11 -11.42
N LEU A 243 33.95 26.88 -11.50
CA LEU A 243 33.42 25.67 -12.12
C LEU A 243 33.67 25.68 -13.62
N THR A 244 34.11 24.56 -14.15
CA THR A 244 34.21 24.32 -15.61
C THR A 244 32.83 23.92 -16.17
N ASP A 245 32.72 23.92 -17.51
CA ASP A 245 31.49 23.45 -18.17
C ASP A 245 31.18 21.99 -17.81
N ALA A 246 32.19 21.14 -17.62
CA ALA A 246 32.01 19.75 -17.18
C ALA A 246 31.49 19.65 -15.75
N ASP A 247 31.94 20.52 -14.85
CA ASP A 247 31.43 20.58 -13.45
C ASP A 247 29.97 21.02 -13.44
N MET A 248 29.64 22.04 -14.25
CA MET A 248 28.25 22.53 -14.36
C MET A 248 27.32 21.47 -14.95
N GLU A 249 27.77 20.73 -15.96
CA GLU A 249 26.97 19.63 -16.54
C GLU A 249 26.76 18.49 -15.53
N LEU A 250 27.80 18.07 -14.81
CA LEU A 250 27.67 17.04 -13.76
C LEU A 250 26.68 17.46 -12.66
N ARG A 251 26.79 18.71 -12.22
CA ARG A 251 25.87 19.28 -11.22
C ARG A 251 24.42 19.28 -11.73
N LYS A 252 24.22 19.70 -12.97
CA LYS A 252 22.90 19.71 -13.62
C LYS A 252 22.31 18.30 -13.68
N GLN A 253 23.10 17.30 -14.11
CA GLN A 253 22.66 15.90 -14.16
C GLN A 253 22.30 15.38 -12.77
N ALA A 254 23.04 15.72 -11.72
CA ALA A 254 22.72 15.34 -10.36
C ALA A 254 21.40 16.01 -9.88
N GLU A 255 21.19 17.29 -10.16
CA GLU A 255 19.95 18.01 -9.81
C GLU A 255 18.74 17.43 -10.57
N GLU A 256 18.87 17.12 -11.86
CA GLU A 256 17.83 16.50 -12.68
C GLU A 256 17.50 15.06 -12.20
N ALA A 257 18.51 14.31 -11.77
CA ALA A 257 18.31 12.95 -11.23
C ALA A 257 17.44 12.96 -9.96
N PHE A 258 17.60 13.93 -9.08
CA PHE A 258 16.74 14.08 -7.89
C PHE A 258 15.26 14.33 -8.26
N GLN A 259 15.02 15.08 -9.32
CA GLN A 259 13.65 15.34 -9.78
C GLN A 259 13.04 14.11 -10.46
N THR A 260 13.80 13.42 -11.33
CA THR A 260 13.29 12.25 -12.07
C THR A 260 13.11 11.02 -11.21
N ILE A 261 14.02 10.75 -10.27
CA ILE A 261 13.90 9.59 -9.35
C ILE A 261 12.74 9.77 -8.37
N GLY A 262 12.44 11.00 -7.98
CA GLY A 262 11.31 11.28 -7.07
C GLY A 262 9.93 11.25 -7.73
N MET A 263 9.85 11.16 -9.06
CA MET A 263 8.60 11.11 -9.83
C MET A 263 8.26 9.69 -10.35
N ASN A 264 9.13 8.72 -10.17
CA ASN A 264 8.94 7.32 -10.48
C ASN A 264 8.77 6.51 -9.19
#